data_d897f43bf568e8ae2469db25d4995e0a
#
_entry.id   d897f43bf568e8ae2469db25d4995e0a
#
_cell.length_a   1.000
_cell.length_b   1.000
_cell.length_c   1.000
_cell.angle_alpha   90.00
_cell.angle_beta   90.00
_cell.angle_gamma   90.00
#
_symmetry.space_group_name_H-M   'P 1'
#
loop_
_entity.id
_entity.type
_entity.pdbx_description
1 polymer ?
#
loop_
_entity_poly.entity_id
_entity_poly.type
_entity_poly.pdbx_seq_one_letter_code
_entity_poly.pdbx_strand_id
1 'polypeptide(L)'
;MELQLGPVHYTRAQGEMSMLLTTVTDDLCGKADLLGECGLALYLETPRGTVLFDAGSGTTILGNLRALGFSPSGTDALVLSHGHADHAGGVPQLLSVGLSCPLWTSPRVTDAHYARRDGIPRYMGLHLAPGALAVRPVTEPTQVLCDVWAFPVPGEKRDPDFVPSTPHLLLREGEEYVPDPFEDELSLVVEGIFGISVILGCAHAGVVNILEAAAAFFGTRAFYSVSGGMHLKGQNAVFLERTVETLRSRFDVKHWRPCHCTGFTAAARLAEAMESVEWAASGSRVEL
;
A
#
# COMPACT_ATOMS: atom_id res chain seq x y z
N MET A 1 29.13 9.12 -20.66
CA MET A 1 28.05 9.28 -21.66
C MET A 1 26.95 8.35 -21.21
N GLU A 2 26.17 8.84 -20.23
CA GLU A 2 25.05 8.10 -19.63
C GLU A 2 23.88 8.12 -20.59
N LEU A 3 23.42 6.94 -20.97
CA LEU A 3 22.18 6.77 -21.73
C LEU A 3 21.01 7.03 -20.77
N GLN A 4 20.42 8.23 -20.86
CA GLN A 4 19.09 8.50 -20.33
C GLN A 4 18.09 7.69 -21.16
N LEU A 5 17.62 6.56 -20.61
CA LEU A 5 16.44 5.87 -21.13
C LEU A 5 15.21 6.69 -20.68
N GLY A 6 14.70 7.51 -21.56
CA GLY A 6 13.40 8.16 -21.41
C GLY A 6 12.27 7.11 -21.43
N PRO A 7 11.07 7.47 -20.93
CA PRO A 7 9.93 6.54 -20.88
C PRO A 7 9.60 6.05 -22.30
N VAL A 8 9.59 4.74 -22.45
CA VAL A 8 9.14 4.10 -23.69
C VAL A 8 7.62 4.20 -23.71
N HIS A 9 7.09 5.11 -24.53
CA HIS A 9 5.65 5.14 -24.79
C HIS A 9 5.27 3.91 -25.64
N TYR A 10 4.73 2.88 -24.96
CA TYR A 10 4.10 1.77 -25.66
C TYR A 10 2.78 2.23 -26.28
N THR A 11 2.68 2.18 -27.60
CA THR A 11 1.39 2.23 -28.30
C THR A 11 0.67 0.91 -28.04
N ARG A 12 -0.36 0.94 -27.17
CA ARG A 12 -1.15 -0.23 -26.78
C ARG A 12 -1.96 -0.79 -27.95
N ALA A 13 -1.94 -2.13 -28.10
CA ALA A 13 -2.80 -2.85 -29.04
C ALA A 13 -4.25 -2.90 -28.53
N GLN A 14 -5.24 -2.73 -29.40
CA GLN A 14 -6.66 -2.90 -29.08
C GLN A 14 -6.91 -4.36 -28.66
N GLY A 15 -7.33 -4.59 -27.39
CA GLY A 15 -7.66 -5.91 -26.84
C GLY A 15 -7.04 -6.24 -25.48
N GLU A 16 -6.35 -5.29 -24.81
CA GLU A 16 -5.83 -5.52 -23.47
C GLU A 16 -6.98 -5.59 -22.44
N MET A 17 -7.01 -6.67 -21.65
CA MET A 17 -7.96 -6.82 -20.54
C MET A 17 -7.59 -5.83 -19.42
N SER A 18 -8.60 -5.23 -18.78
CA SER A 18 -8.45 -4.36 -17.63
C SER A 18 -7.83 -5.11 -16.44
N MET A 19 -7.11 -4.39 -15.61
CA MET A 19 -6.68 -4.91 -14.31
C MET A 19 -7.78 -4.65 -13.29
N LEU A 20 -7.94 -5.56 -12.31
CA LEU A 20 -8.97 -5.46 -11.28
C LEU A 20 -8.31 -5.44 -9.90
N LEU A 21 -8.47 -4.34 -9.16
CA LEU A 21 -8.07 -4.24 -7.77
C LEU A 21 -9.25 -4.55 -6.86
N THR A 22 -9.08 -5.53 -5.96
CA THR A 22 -10.07 -5.92 -4.95
C THR A 22 -9.51 -5.70 -3.55
N THR A 23 -10.23 -4.98 -2.69
CA THR A 23 -9.92 -4.91 -1.26
C THR A 23 -10.34 -6.21 -0.60
N VAL A 24 -9.37 -6.99 -0.11
CA VAL A 24 -9.61 -8.26 0.59
C VAL A 24 -9.92 -8.02 2.05
N THR A 25 -9.11 -7.18 2.70
CA THR A 25 -9.22 -6.84 4.12
C THR A 25 -9.06 -5.34 4.31
N ASP A 26 -9.95 -4.74 5.09
CA ASP A 26 -9.96 -3.35 5.54
C ASP A 26 -10.62 -3.26 6.91
N ASP A 27 -10.46 -2.13 7.61
CA ASP A 27 -11.12 -1.84 8.89
C ASP A 27 -12.66 -1.90 8.76
N LEU A 28 -13.20 -1.59 7.59
CA LEU A 28 -14.63 -1.64 7.29
C LEU A 28 -14.97 -2.78 6.32
N CYS A 29 -16.19 -3.30 6.48
CA CYS A 29 -16.72 -4.37 5.63
C CYS A 29 -17.81 -3.83 4.72
N GLY A 30 -17.63 -4.01 3.40
CA GLY A 30 -18.58 -3.57 2.37
C GLY A 30 -19.60 -4.62 1.93
N LYS A 31 -19.46 -5.89 2.38
CA LYS A 31 -20.33 -7.01 1.99
C LYS A 31 -20.64 -7.91 3.16
N ALA A 32 -21.85 -8.50 3.18
CA ALA A 32 -22.36 -9.28 4.30
C ALA A 32 -21.60 -10.61 4.56
N ASP A 33 -20.91 -11.13 3.56
CA ASP A 33 -20.16 -12.38 3.61
C ASP A 33 -18.66 -12.20 3.87
N LEU A 34 -18.22 -10.96 4.10
CA LEU A 34 -16.85 -10.60 4.42
C LEU A 34 -16.72 -10.10 5.86
N LEU A 35 -15.50 -10.04 6.34
CA LEU A 35 -15.16 -9.53 7.67
C LEU A 35 -14.18 -8.36 7.54
N GLY A 36 -14.30 -7.36 8.42
CA GLY A 36 -13.34 -6.30 8.62
C GLY A 36 -12.39 -6.64 9.78
N GLU A 37 -11.17 -6.13 9.73
CA GLU A 37 -10.20 -6.11 10.82
C GLU A 37 -9.34 -4.86 10.72
N CYS A 38 -8.70 -4.46 11.80
CA CYS A 38 -7.66 -3.43 11.74
C CYS A 38 -6.47 -3.99 10.96
N GLY A 39 -6.42 -3.68 9.67
CA GLY A 39 -5.40 -4.18 8.75
C GLY A 39 -5.82 -4.04 7.30
N LEU A 40 -4.84 -4.15 6.40
CA LEU A 40 -5.05 -4.00 4.97
C LEU A 40 -4.50 -5.20 4.18
N ALA A 41 -5.29 -5.66 3.21
CA ALA A 41 -4.85 -6.56 2.15
C ALA A 41 -5.62 -6.27 0.86
N LEU A 42 -4.89 -6.14 -0.25
CA LEU A 42 -5.44 -5.84 -1.56
C LEU A 42 -5.02 -6.92 -2.55
N TYR A 43 -5.92 -7.34 -3.44
CA TYR A 43 -5.64 -8.34 -4.46
C TYR A 43 -5.78 -7.69 -5.84
N LEU A 44 -4.70 -7.71 -6.61
CA LEU A 44 -4.64 -7.16 -7.96
C LEU A 44 -4.59 -8.31 -8.97
N GLU A 45 -5.60 -8.39 -9.80
CA GLU A 45 -5.67 -9.27 -10.96
C GLU A 45 -5.21 -8.49 -12.20
N THR A 46 -4.25 -9.04 -12.94
CA THR A 46 -3.75 -8.46 -14.19
C THR A 46 -3.79 -9.49 -15.32
N PRO A 47 -3.71 -9.09 -16.58
CA PRO A 47 -3.59 -10.02 -17.71
C PRO A 47 -2.32 -10.90 -17.66
N ARG A 48 -1.37 -10.57 -16.79
CA ARG A 48 -0.05 -11.23 -16.69
C ARG A 48 0.17 -11.98 -15.39
N GLY A 49 -0.83 -12.01 -14.51
CA GLY A 49 -0.74 -12.67 -13.20
C GLY A 49 -1.40 -11.85 -12.10
N THR A 50 -1.23 -12.29 -10.88
CA THR A 50 -1.90 -11.77 -9.70
C THR A 50 -0.91 -11.31 -8.65
N VAL A 51 -1.22 -10.22 -7.97
CA VAL A 51 -0.43 -9.69 -6.85
C VAL A 51 -1.32 -9.61 -5.62
N LEU A 52 -0.90 -10.21 -4.52
CA LEU A 52 -1.42 -9.89 -3.20
C LEU A 52 -0.53 -8.79 -2.61
N PHE A 53 -1.12 -7.63 -2.32
CA PHE A 53 -0.46 -6.51 -1.67
C PHE A 53 -0.92 -6.42 -0.23
N ASP A 54 -0.02 -6.70 0.71
CA ASP A 54 -0.24 -6.91 2.12
C ASP A 54 -1.11 -8.14 2.46
N ALA A 55 -1.23 -8.46 3.73
CA ALA A 55 -1.84 -9.68 4.24
C ALA A 55 -2.78 -9.46 5.42
N GLY A 56 -3.04 -8.20 5.80
CA GLY A 56 -3.83 -7.87 6.99
C GLY A 56 -3.17 -8.31 8.30
N SER A 57 -3.92 -8.25 9.39
CA SER A 57 -3.50 -8.74 10.71
C SER A 57 -3.55 -10.27 10.82
N GLY A 58 -4.18 -10.94 9.86
CA GLY A 58 -4.25 -12.41 9.78
C GLY A 58 -5.55 -13.03 10.28
N THR A 59 -6.46 -12.27 10.86
CA THR A 59 -7.74 -12.81 11.37
C THR A 59 -8.71 -13.09 10.24
N THR A 60 -8.80 -12.21 9.24
CA THR A 60 -9.85 -12.25 8.20
C THR A 60 -9.34 -12.74 6.86
N ILE A 61 -8.05 -12.65 6.58
CA ILE A 61 -7.46 -12.83 5.25
C ILE A 61 -7.89 -14.13 4.55
N LEU A 62 -7.82 -15.28 5.21
CA LEU A 62 -8.18 -16.57 4.59
C LEU A 62 -9.68 -16.68 4.31
N GLY A 63 -10.51 -16.22 5.25
CA GLY A 63 -11.97 -16.20 5.10
C GLY A 63 -12.41 -15.31 3.94
N ASN A 64 -11.86 -14.10 3.89
CA ASN A 64 -12.18 -13.12 2.86
C ASN A 64 -11.67 -13.53 1.47
N LEU A 65 -10.43 -14.03 1.35
CA LEU A 65 -9.93 -14.56 0.07
C LEU A 65 -10.84 -15.66 -0.46
N ARG A 66 -11.23 -16.62 0.40
CA ARG A 66 -12.14 -17.70 0.02
C ARG A 66 -13.51 -17.19 -0.41
N ALA A 67 -14.11 -16.26 0.34
CA ALA A 67 -15.42 -15.67 0.00
C ALA A 67 -15.39 -14.87 -1.32
N LEU A 68 -14.25 -14.25 -1.63
CA LEU A 68 -14.02 -13.50 -2.87
C LEU A 68 -13.66 -14.41 -4.05
N GLY A 69 -13.39 -15.71 -3.81
CA GLY A 69 -13.02 -16.68 -4.85
C GLY A 69 -11.53 -16.70 -5.18
N PHE A 70 -10.67 -16.10 -4.34
CA PHE A 70 -9.23 -16.09 -4.52
C PHE A 70 -8.53 -17.24 -3.79
N SER A 71 -7.44 -17.74 -4.38
CA SER A 71 -6.62 -18.81 -3.78
C SER A 71 -5.21 -18.31 -3.49
N PRO A 72 -4.72 -18.44 -2.24
CA PRO A 72 -3.34 -18.12 -1.93
C PRO A 72 -2.31 -18.87 -2.79
N SER A 73 -2.56 -20.15 -3.09
CA SER A 73 -1.67 -20.96 -3.93
C SER A 73 -1.65 -20.56 -5.41
N GLY A 74 -2.63 -19.77 -5.86
CA GLY A 74 -2.72 -19.22 -7.21
C GLY A 74 -2.18 -17.79 -7.33
N THR A 75 -1.59 -17.24 -6.24
CA THR A 75 -1.00 -15.90 -6.25
C THR A 75 0.42 -15.97 -6.86
N ASP A 76 0.72 -15.07 -7.81
CA ASP A 76 2.01 -15.04 -8.51
C ASP A 76 3.07 -14.21 -7.78
N ALA A 77 2.66 -13.20 -7.02
CA ALA A 77 3.53 -12.38 -6.20
C ALA A 77 2.83 -11.91 -4.92
N LEU A 78 3.55 -11.96 -3.79
CA LEU A 78 3.22 -11.25 -2.58
C LEU A 78 4.11 -10.01 -2.49
N VAL A 79 3.50 -8.84 -2.28
CA VAL A 79 4.25 -7.61 -1.98
C VAL A 79 3.84 -7.15 -0.59
N LEU A 80 4.80 -6.92 0.29
CA LEU A 80 4.54 -6.29 1.58
C LEU A 80 4.92 -4.81 1.51
N SER A 81 3.98 -3.96 1.86
CA SER A 81 4.21 -2.51 1.91
C SER A 81 5.22 -2.14 2.97
N HIS A 82 5.13 -2.74 4.16
CA HIS A 82 6.05 -2.56 5.28
C HIS A 82 5.85 -3.68 6.32
N GLY A 83 6.66 -3.68 7.37
CA GLY A 83 6.72 -4.78 8.34
C GLY A 83 5.69 -4.76 9.46
N HIS A 84 4.75 -3.82 9.52
CA HIS A 84 3.76 -3.79 10.60
C HIS A 84 2.78 -4.96 10.55
N ALA A 85 2.38 -5.46 11.72
CA ALA A 85 1.56 -6.66 11.87
C ALA A 85 0.16 -6.54 11.24
N ASP A 86 -0.40 -5.36 11.12
CA ASP A 86 -1.67 -5.10 10.45
C ASP A 86 -1.60 -5.12 8.91
N HIS A 87 -0.38 -5.26 8.36
CA HIS A 87 -0.10 -5.47 6.94
C HIS A 87 0.55 -6.82 6.66
N ALA A 88 1.40 -7.31 7.58
CA ALA A 88 2.20 -8.50 7.39
C ALA A 88 1.76 -9.70 8.26
N GLY A 89 0.84 -9.50 9.20
CA GLY A 89 0.42 -10.50 10.19
C GLY A 89 -0.24 -11.73 9.60
N GLY A 90 -0.87 -11.61 8.42
CA GLY A 90 -1.50 -12.73 7.71
C GLY A 90 -0.55 -13.64 6.94
N VAL A 91 0.72 -13.29 6.80
CA VAL A 91 1.69 -14.09 6.03
C VAL A 91 1.81 -15.53 6.53
N PRO A 92 1.93 -15.82 7.85
CA PRO A 92 1.98 -17.20 8.34
C PRO A 92 0.74 -18.03 7.97
N GLN A 93 -0.46 -17.42 8.02
CA GLN A 93 -1.70 -18.08 7.63
C GLN A 93 -1.74 -18.41 6.13
N LEU A 94 -1.29 -17.46 5.28
CA LEU A 94 -1.20 -17.68 3.83
C LEU A 94 -0.23 -18.80 3.48
N LEU A 95 0.92 -18.89 4.16
CA LEU A 95 1.89 -19.99 4.02
C LEU A 95 1.27 -21.34 4.40
N SER A 96 0.47 -21.38 5.47
CA SER A 96 -0.15 -22.62 5.96
C SER A 96 -1.15 -23.23 4.97
N VAL A 97 -1.65 -22.44 4.01
CA VAL A 97 -2.60 -22.86 2.97
C VAL A 97 -2.00 -22.88 1.56
N GLY A 98 -0.66 -22.88 1.47
CA GLY A 98 0.07 -23.13 0.24
C GLY A 98 0.48 -21.89 -0.57
N LEU A 99 0.52 -20.69 0.01
CA LEU A 99 1.20 -19.56 -0.61
C LEU A 99 2.68 -19.91 -0.80
N SER A 100 3.19 -19.80 -2.04
CA SER A 100 4.58 -20.19 -2.36
C SER A 100 5.24 -19.22 -3.37
N CYS A 101 4.58 -18.12 -3.72
CA CYS A 101 5.10 -17.12 -4.64
C CYS A 101 6.27 -16.33 -4.03
N PRO A 102 7.07 -15.62 -4.86
CA PRO A 102 8.08 -14.69 -4.36
C PRO A 102 7.48 -13.59 -3.49
N LEU A 103 8.20 -13.22 -2.42
CA LEU A 103 7.93 -12.07 -1.59
C LEU A 103 8.77 -10.86 -2.04
N TRP A 104 8.11 -9.83 -2.56
CA TRP A 104 8.73 -8.55 -2.89
C TRP A 104 8.54 -7.58 -1.73
N THR A 105 9.63 -7.05 -1.20
CA THR A 105 9.58 -6.19 -0.03
C THR A 105 10.88 -5.43 0.16
N SER A 106 10.87 -4.40 1.00
CA SER A 106 12.10 -3.77 1.45
C SER A 106 13.00 -4.77 2.19
N PRO A 107 14.33 -4.68 2.06
CA PRO A 107 15.25 -5.45 2.92
C PRO A 107 15.03 -5.22 4.42
N ARG A 108 14.39 -4.12 4.80
CA ARG A 108 14.14 -3.70 6.18
C ARG A 108 12.79 -4.17 6.74
N VAL A 109 11.97 -4.89 5.99
CA VAL A 109 10.63 -5.34 6.40
C VAL A 109 10.61 -6.16 7.71
N THR A 110 11.74 -6.75 8.09
CA THR A 110 11.90 -7.51 9.34
C THR A 110 12.53 -6.71 10.47
N ASP A 111 12.70 -5.41 10.29
CA ASP A 111 13.16 -4.53 11.36
C ASP A 111 12.21 -4.63 12.56
N ALA A 112 12.73 -4.36 13.74
CA ALA A 112 11.99 -4.60 14.98
C ALA A 112 11.03 -3.43 15.28
N HIS A 113 9.86 -3.45 14.64
CA HIS A 113 8.81 -2.46 14.81
C HIS A 113 8.03 -2.63 16.11
N TYR A 114 7.72 -1.53 16.78
CA TYR A 114 6.96 -1.47 18.03
C TYR A 114 5.92 -0.36 17.99
N ALA A 115 4.83 -0.56 18.74
CA ALA A 115 3.89 0.50 19.07
C ALA A 115 3.90 0.75 20.58
N ARG A 116 4.00 2.01 21.00
CA ARG A 116 3.86 2.39 22.41
C ARG A 116 2.38 2.49 22.76
N ARG A 117 1.92 1.56 23.62
CA ARG A 117 0.55 1.54 24.15
C ARG A 117 0.63 1.61 25.68
N ASP A 118 -0.07 2.57 26.28
CA ASP A 118 -0.04 2.82 27.72
C ASP A 118 1.40 2.99 28.26
N GLY A 119 2.25 3.67 27.50
CA GLY A 119 3.67 3.90 27.83
C GLY A 119 4.60 2.71 27.56
N ILE A 120 4.07 1.53 27.20
CA ILE A 120 4.84 0.29 27.03
C ILE A 120 5.04 -0.01 25.56
N PRO A 121 6.28 -0.17 25.07
CA PRO A 121 6.54 -0.66 23.71
C PRO A 121 6.07 -2.10 23.56
N ARG A 122 5.24 -2.35 22.55
CA ARG A 122 4.75 -3.69 22.17
C ARG A 122 5.20 -4.00 20.76
N TYR A 123 5.79 -5.16 20.57
CA TYR A 123 6.23 -5.61 19.25
C TYR A 123 5.02 -5.70 18.30
N MET A 124 5.19 -5.17 17.10
CA MET A 124 4.19 -5.19 16.04
C MET A 124 4.81 -5.47 14.66
N GLY A 125 5.98 -6.06 14.62
CA GLY A 125 6.67 -6.37 13.37
C GLY A 125 6.24 -7.70 12.77
N LEU A 126 6.75 -7.96 11.57
CA LEU A 126 6.54 -9.21 10.82
C LEU A 126 7.18 -10.40 11.54
N HIS A 127 6.43 -11.49 11.64
CA HIS A 127 6.92 -12.81 12.05
C HIS A 127 7.07 -13.72 10.82
N LEU A 128 8.25 -13.76 10.23
CA LEU A 128 8.56 -14.63 9.10
C LEU A 128 9.75 -15.53 9.43
N ALA A 129 9.56 -16.85 9.32
CA ALA A 129 10.67 -17.79 9.47
C ALA A 129 11.68 -17.62 8.31
N PRO A 130 12.99 -17.63 8.59
CA PRO A 130 14.01 -17.56 7.54
C PRO A 130 13.79 -18.63 6.47
N GLY A 131 13.77 -18.22 5.20
CA GLY A 131 13.61 -19.12 4.06
C GLY A 131 12.16 -19.59 3.80
N ALA A 132 11.17 -19.09 4.54
CA ALA A 132 9.76 -19.43 4.31
C ALA A 132 9.24 -19.01 2.93
N LEU A 133 9.77 -17.93 2.39
CA LEU A 133 9.52 -17.44 1.03
C LEU A 133 10.83 -17.01 0.35
N ALA A 134 10.82 -17.04 -0.99
CA ALA A 134 11.89 -16.45 -1.79
C ALA A 134 11.78 -14.93 -1.78
N VAL A 135 12.58 -14.24 -0.97
CA VAL A 135 12.57 -12.79 -0.85
C VAL A 135 13.23 -12.14 -2.07
N ARG A 136 12.56 -11.17 -2.64
CA ARG A 136 13.02 -10.26 -3.70
C ARG A 136 13.13 -8.86 -3.12
N PRO A 137 14.33 -8.37 -2.78
CA PRO A 137 14.50 -7.08 -2.15
C PRO A 137 14.20 -5.93 -3.13
N VAL A 138 13.45 -4.94 -2.66
CA VAL A 138 13.09 -3.74 -3.40
C VAL A 138 13.74 -2.54 -2.70
N THR A 139 14.68 -1.88 -3.39
CA THR A 139 15.40 -0.69 -2.92
C THR A 139 15.22 0.51 -3.85
N GLU A 140 14.66 0.29 -5.03
CA GLU A 140 14.34 1.28 -6.05
C GLU A 140 13.07 0.85 -6.79
N PRO A 141 12.43 1.70 -7.58
CA PRO A 141 11.26 1.32 -8.37
C PRO A 141 11.53 0.03 -9.18
N THR A 142 10.84 -1.04 -8.84
CA THR A 142 11.10 -2.38 -9.35
C THR A 142 9.84 -3.00 -9.91
N GLN A 143 9.89 -3.51 -11.13
CA GLN A 143 8.76 -4.16 -11.77
C GLN A 143 8.55 -5.58 -11.16
N VAL A 144 7.40 -5.77 -10.52
CA VAL A 144 6.99 -7.05 -9.89
C VAL A 144 6.34 -7.98 -10.90
N LEU A 145 5.42 -7.43 -11.69
CA LEU A 145 4.82 -8.02 -12.89
C LEU A 145 4.86 -6.98 -14.01
N CYS A 146 4.51 -7.38 -15.23
CA CYS A 146 4.33 -6.42 -16.31
C CYS A 146 3.33 -5.34 -15.89
N ASP A 147 3.72 -4.07 -16.06
CA ASP A 147 2.91 -2.88 -15.72
C ASP A 147 2.58 -2.72 -14.22
N VAL A 148 3.21 -3.48 -13.31
CA VAL A 148 3.07 -3.37 -11.85
C VAL A 148 4.43 -3.16 -11.21
N TRP A 149 4.59 -2.05 -10.50
CA TRP A 149 5.84 -1.61 -9.88
C TRP A 149 5.72 -1.56 -8.36
N ALA A 150 6.68 -2.18 -7.64
CA ALA A 150 6.90 -1.90 -6.23
C ALA A 150 7.77 -0.63 -6.13
N PHE A 151 7.32 0.35 -5.34
CA PHE A 151 7.79 1.72 -5.41
C PHE A 151 8.13 2.28 -4.03
N PRO A 152 9.42 2.33 -3.64
CA PRO A 152 9.87 2.96 -2.40
C PRO A 152 10.00 4.47 -2.54
N VAL A 153 9.84 5.18 -1.42
CA VAL A 153 10.20 6.61 -1.30
C VAL A 153 11.20 6.76 -0.15
N PRO A 154 12.51 6.79 -0.43
CA PRO A 154 13.53 6.93 0.59
C PRO A 154 13.40 8.22 1.42
N GLY A 155 13.81 8.18 2.69
CA GLY A 155 13.64 9.28 3.64
C GLY A 155 14.22 10.61 3.16
N GLU A 156 15.38 10.59 2.51
CA GLU A 156 16.05 11.78 1.97
C GLU A 156 15.29 12.45 0.79
N LYS A 157 14.30 11.76 0.23
CA LYS A 157 13.43 12.29 -0.85
C LYS A 157 12.06 12.75 -0.34
N ARG A 158 11.79 12.60 0.96
CA ARG A 158 10.52 12.99 1.56
C ARG A 158 10.55 14.46 1.98
N ASP A 159 9.54 15.21 1.59
CA ASP A 159 9.27 16.52 2.20
C ASP A 159 8.67 16.28 3.60
N PRO A 160 9.36 16.70 4.68
CA PRO A 160 8.92 16.45 6.05
C PRO A 160 7.57 17.12 6.39
N ASP A 161 7.17 18.15 5.66
CA ASP A 161 5.89 18.82 5.82
C ASP A 161 4.69 17.92 5.48
N PHE A 162 4.92 16.83 4.75
CA PHE A 162 3.90 15.85 4.35
C PHE A 162 4.11 14.46 4.95
N VAL A 163 5.07 14.28 5.85
CA VAL A 163 5.24 13.02 6.60
C VAL A 163 4.28 13.01 7.80
N PRO A 164 3.39 12.01 7.93
CA PRO A 164 2.46 11.92 9.05
C PRO A 164 3.19 11.78 10.39
N SER A 165 2.69 12.44 11.43
CA SER A 165 3.24 12.32 12.77
C SER A 165 2.77 11.03 13.44
N THR A 166 3.72 10.18 13.84
CA THR A 166 3.46 8.86 14.44
C THR A 166 4.36 8.61 15.66
N PRO A 167 4.35 9.48 16.69
CA PRO A 167 5.30 9.41 17.81
C PRO A 167 5.15 8.15 18.67
N HIS A 168 4.10 7.39 18.50
CA HIS A 168 3.85 6.12 19.17
C HIS A 168 4.41 4.92 18.42
N LEU A 169 4.80 5.07 17.16
CA LEU A 169 5.42 4.02 16.36
C LEU A 169 6.93 4.12 16.45
N LEU A 170 7.56 3.01 16.77
CA LEU A 170 8.96 2.97 17.19
C LEU A 170 9.68 1.84 16.46
N LEU A 171 10.94 2.07 16.17
CA LEU A 171 11.91 1.07 15.79
C LEU A 171 12.81 0.75 16.96
N ARG A 172 13.17 -0.53 17.17
CA ARG A 172 14.16 -0.91 18.16
C ARG A 172 15.56 -0.99 17.54
N GLU A 173 16.46 -0.15 18.02
CA GLU A 173 17.88 -0.16 17.65
C GLU A 173 18.72 -0.58 18.87
N GLY A 174 19.21 -1.82 18.86
CA GLY A 174 19.89 -2.39 20.02
C GLY A 174 18.95 -2.48 21.23
N GLU A 175 19.24 -1.70 22.30
CA GLU A 175 18.41 -1.62 23.51
C GLU A 175 17.48 -0.40 23.53
N GLU A 176 17.59 0.51 22.57
CA GLU A 176 16.81 1.75 22.51
C GLU A 176 15.59 1.64 21.60
N TYR A 177 14.60 2.48 21.87
CA TYR A 177 13.41 2.67 21.04
C TYR A 177 13.42 4.08 20.47
N VAL A 178 13.60 4.17 19.15
CA VAL A 178 13.62 5.44 18.40
C VAL A 178 12.33 5.60 17.61
N PRO A 179 11.94 6.83 17.20
CA PRO A 179 10.85 7.00 16.23
C PRO A 179 11.10 6.18 14.98
N ASP A 180 10.07 5.48 14.49
CA ASP A 180 10.19 4.67 13.28
C ASP A 180 10.33 5.59 12.04
N PRO A 181 11.40 5.45 11.25
CA PRO A 181 11.61 6.25 10.04
C PRO A 181 10.87 5.66 8.82
N PHE A 182 10.28 4.46 8.93
CA PHE A 182 9.57 3.76 7.84
C PHE A 182 10.40 3.66 6.55
N GLU A 183 11.66 3.28 6.66
CA GLU A 183 12.54 3.04 5.50
C GLU A 183 12.23 1.72 4.77
N ASP A 184 11.31 0.95 5.31
CA ASP A 184 10.82 -0.29 4.71
C ASP A 184 9.57 -0.08 3.84
N GLU A 185 8.96 1.13 3.85
CA GLU A 185 7.68 1.34 3.18
C GLU A 185 7.77 1.32 1.64
N LEU A 186 6.86 0.54 1.04
CA LEU A 186 6.62 0.45 -0.40
C LEU A 186 5.16 0.78 -0.72
N SER A 187 4.93 1.32 -1.91
CA SER A 187 3.62 1.40 -2.57
C SER A 187 3.65 0.56 -3.85
N LEU A 188 2.48 0.27 -4.46
CA LEU A 188 2.45 -0.18 -5.84
C LEU A 188 2.06 0.97 -6.77
N VAL A 189 2.66 0.98 -7.95
CA VAL A 189 2.22 1.81 -9.06
C VAL A 189 1.88 0.91 -10.23
N VAL A 190 0.72 1.15 -10.84
CA VAL A 190 0.14 0.31 -11.88
C VAL A 190 -0.10 1.15 -13.13
N GLU A 191 0.40 0.67 -14.26
CA GLU A 191 0.14 1.25 -15.57
C GLU A 191 -1.09 0.57 -16.20
N GLY A 192 -2.29 0.98 -15.77
CA GLY A 192 -3.57 0.42 -16.22
C GLY A 192 -4.04 0.99 -17.56
N ILE A 193 -5.13 0.42 -18.11
CA ILE A 193 -5.70 0.89 -19.40
C ILE A 193 -6.27 2.30 -19.33
N PHE A 194 -6.66 2.76 -18.14
CA PHE A 194 -7.19 4.11 -17.91
C PHE A 194 -6.11 5.11 -17.49
N GLY A 195 -4.87 4.67 -17.27
CA GLY A 195 -3.74 5.49 -16.83
C GLY A 195 -3.01 4.93 -15.62
N ILE A 196 -2.16 5.76 -15.03
CA ILE A 196 -1.38 5.42 -13.85
C ILE A 196 -2.28 5.38 -12.61
N SER A 197 -2.19 4.29 -11.85
CA SER A 197 -2.84 4.15 -10.54
C SER A 197 -1.82 3.90 -9.45
N VAL A 198 -2.05 4.45 -8.25
CA VAL A 198 -1.18 4.26 -7.08
C VAL A 198 -1.95 3.51 -6.00
N ILE A 199 -1.35 2.43 -5.49
CA ILE A 199 -1.90 1.61 -4.44
C ILE A 199 -0.98 1.74 -3.21
N LEU A 200 -1.55 2.24 -2.12
CA LEU A 200 -0.85 2.57 -0.88
C LEU A 200 -1.03 1.45 0.16
N GLY A 201 0.01 1.19 0.95
CA GLY A 201 -0.13 0.49 2.22
C GLY A 201 -0.69 1.44 3.27
N CYS A 202 0.19 2.02 4.10
CA CYS A 202 -0.16 3.05 5.07
C CYS A 202 0.18 4.47 4.63
N ALA A 203 1.09 4.65 3.69
CA ALA A 203 1.66 5.94 3.29
C ALA A 203 2.35 6.69 4.44
N HIS A 204 3.18 5.99 5.23
CA HIS A 204 4.01 6.58 6.26
C HIS A 204 5.03 7.59 5.70
N ALA A 205 5.49 7.38 4.45
CA ALA A 205 6.29 8.37 3.72
C ALA A 205 5.53 9.66 3.41
N GLY A 206 4.20 9.66 3.59
CA GLY A 206 3.28 10.72 3.23
C GLY A 206 2.73 10.56 1.81
N VAL A 207 1.39 10.57 1.69
CA VAL A 207 0.72 10.36 0.39
C VAL A 207 1.17 11.38 -0.66
N VAL A 208 1.43 12.64 -0.28
CA VAL A 208 1.96 13.68 -1.20
C VAL A 208 3.34 13.29 -1.70
N ASN A 209 4.25 12.84 -0.84
CA ASN A 209 5.60 12.42 -1.20
C ASN A 209 5.57 11.23 -2.17
N ILE A 210 4.69 10.26 -1.92
CA ILE A 210 4.53 9.08 -2.79
C ILE A 210 4.05 9.50 -4.18
N LEU A 211 3.03 10.37 -4.27
CA LEU A 211 2.52 10.85 -5.55
C LEU A 211 3.53 11.75 -6.30
N GLU A 212 4.31 12.59 -5.59
CA GLU A 212 5.40 13.38 -6.20
C GLU A 212 6.49 12.47 -6.78
N ALA A 213 6.89 11.43 -6.05
CA ALA A 213 7.88 10.48 -6.53
C ALA A 213 7.37 9.68 -7.74
N ALA A 214 6.12 9.20 -7.71
CA ALA A 214 5.49 8.53 -8.84
C ALA A 214 5.35 9.47 -10.04
N ALA A 215 4.94 10.74 -9.83
CA ALA A 215 4.83 11.73 -10.87
C ALA A 215 6.17 12.03 -11.56
N ALA A 216 7.24 12.10 -10.78
CA ALA A 216 8.58 12.30 -11.32
C ALA A 216 9.08 11.10 -12.15
N PHE A 217 8.76 9.88 -11.72
CA PHE A 217 9.18 8.65 -12.40
C PHE A 217 8.40 8.41 -13.70
N PHE A 218 7.07 8.57 -13.67
CA PHE A 218 6.21 8.33 -14.83
C PHE A 218 6.00 9.57 -15.73
N GLY A 219 6.50 10.73 -15.32
CA GLY A 219 6.39 11.96 -16.10
C GLY A 219 4.98 12.55 -16.17
N THR A 220 4.10 12.22 -15.21
CA THR A 220 2.70 12.70 -15.19
C THR A 220 2.23 12.96 -13.77
N ARG A 221 1.37 13.98 -13.60
CA ARG A 221 0.64 14.25 -12.36
C ARG A 221 -0.83 13.86 -12.46
N ALA A 222 -1.22 13.23 -13.56
CA ALA A 222 -2.54 12.67 -13.76
C ALA A 222 -2.52 11.19 -13.35
N PHE A 223 -3.34 10.85 -12.36
CA PHE A 223 -3.52 9.50 -11.86
C PHE A 223 -4.96 9.06 -12.06
N TYR A 224 -5.17 7.84 -12.52
CA TYR A 224 -6.51 7.30 -12.65
C TYR A 224 -7.11 6.99 -11.28
N SER A 225 -6.36 6.32 -10.41
CA SER A 225 -6.82 5.99 -9.05
C SER A 225 -5.68 6.12 -8.03
N VAL A 226 -6.04 6.56 -6.82
CA VAL A 226 -5.21 6.45 -5.62
C VAL A 226 -6.00 5.68 -4.58
N SER A 227 -5.57 4.46 -4.27
CA SER A 227 -6.28 3.50 -3.41
C SER A 227 -5.41 3.08 -2.24
N GLY A 228 -5.98 2.92 -1.04
CA GLY A 228 -5.25 2.42 0.13
C GLY A 228 -5.25 3.36 1.33
N GLY A 229 -4.42 3.05 2.32
CA GLY A 229 -4.24 3.83 3.55
C GLY A 229 -3.40 5.08 3.31
N MET A 230 -3.82 6.21 3.90
CA MET A 230 -3.15 7.52 3.73
C MET A 230 -2.56 8.06 5.05
N HIS A 231 -2.63 7.27 6.12
CA HIS A 231 -2.17 7.61 7.48
C HIS A 231 -2.59 8.98 8.00
N LEU A 232 -3.83 9.38 7.68
CA LEU A 232 -4.40 10.69 8.07
C LEU A 232 -5.22 10.63 9.36
N LYS A 233 -5.53 9.42 9.85
CA LYS A 233 -6.24 9.20 11.12
C LYS A 233 -5.44 9.80 12.29
N GLY A 234 -6.09 10.68 13.05
CA GLY A 234 -5.47 11.29 14.23
C GLY A 234 -4.46 12.40 13.97
N GLN A 235 -4.22 12.77 12.71
CA GLN A 235 -3.40 13.93 12.38
C GLN A 235 -4.10 15.23 12.79
N ASN A 236 -3.30 16.25 13.14
CA ASN A 236 -3.86 17.56 13.47
C ASN A 236 -4.50 18.25 12.24
N ALA A 237 -5.42 19.18 12.50
CA ALA A 237 -6.19 19.83 11.43
C ALA A 237 -5.31 20.60 10.42
N VAL A 238 -4.20 21.19 10.87
CA VAL A 238 -3.30 21.96 9.99
C VAL A 238 -2.61 21.04 8.99
N PHE A 239 -2.12 19.89 9.46
CA PHE A 239 -1.51 18.88 8.60
C PHE A 239 -2.52 18.32 7.60
N LEU A 240 -3.72 17.97 8.08
CA LEU A 240 -4.79 17.44 7.23
C LEU A 240 -5.19 18.42 6.12
N GLU A 241 -5.47 19.68 6.47
CA GLU A 241 -5.83 20.70 5.48
C GLU A 241 -4.72 20.95 4.46
N ARG A 242 -3.47 21.07 4.91
CA ARG A 242 -2.31 21.22 4.01
C ARG A 242 -2.21 20.05 3.05
N THR A 243 -2.35 18.83 3.55
CA THR A 243 -2.29 17.61 2.72
C THR A 243 -3.40 17.61 1.69
N VAL A 244 -4.67 17.80 2.10
CA VAL A 244 -5.83 17.79 1.21
C VAL A 244 -5.72 18.88 0.13
N GLU A 245 -5.36 20.11 0.50
CA GLU A 245 -5.21 21.22 -0.46
C GLU A 245 -4.08 20.94 -1.45
N THR A 246 -2.97 20.35 -0.99
CA THR A 246 -1.83 20.00 -1.85
C THR A 246 -2.22 18.88 -2.82
N LEU A 247 -2.90 17.84 -2.34
CA LEU A 247 -3.39 16.76 -3.20
C LEU A 247 -4.32 17.30 -4.29
N ARG A 248 -5.27 18.18 -3.91
CA ARG A 248 -6.23 18.79 -4.82
C ARG A 248 -5.58 19.70 -5.86
N SER A 249 -4.56 20.48 -5.48
CA SER A 249 -3.97 21.50 -6.34
C SER A 249 -2.84 20.98 -7.23
N ARG A 250 -2.13 19.91 -6.82
CA ARG A 250 -0.94 19.43 -7.52
C ARG A 250 -1.20 18.23 -8.42
N PHE A 251 -2.26 17.46 -8.18
CA PHE A 251 -2.52 16.20 -8.88
C PHE A 251 -3.91 16.17 -9.48
N ASP A 252 -4.04 15.60 -10.69
CA ASP A 252 -5.31 15.28 -11.33
C ASP A 252 -5.62 13.80 -11.08
N VAL A 253 -6.34 13.50 -10.00
CA VAL A 253 -6.73 12.14 -9.63
C VAL A 253 -8.21 11.95 -9.92
N LYS A 254 -8.54 10.93 -10.73
CA LYS A 254 -9.94 10.67 -11.11
C LYS A 254 -10.72 9.96 -10.02
N HIS A 255 -10.08 9.04 -9.29
CA HIS A 255 -10.74 8.23 -8.26
C HIS A 255 -9.88 8.15 -7.00
N TRP A 256 -10.37 8.70 -5.90
CA TRP A 256 -9.78 8.55 -4.58
C TRP A 256 -10.48 7.41 -3.84
N ARG A 257 -9.73 6.43 -3.40
CA ARG A 257 -10.24 5.24 -2.72
C ARG A 257 -9.51 5.02 -1.39
N PRO A 258 -9.69 5.97 -0.43
CA PRO A 258 -9.09 5.85 0.90
C PRO A 258 -9.66 4.67 1.66
N CYS A 259 -8.85 4.09 2.56
CA CYS A 259 -9.27 3.04 3.47
C CYS A 259 -8.36 2.98 4.72
N HIS A 260 -8.59 2.02 5.59
CA HIS A 260 -7.74 1.64 6.71
C HIS A 260 -7.28 2.85 7.57
N CYS A 261 -5.99 3.13 7.62
CA CYS A 261 -5.37 4.18 8.44
C CYS A 261 -5.67 5.62 7.96
N THR A 262 -6.42 5.81 6.88
CA THR A 262 -6.92 7.14 6.50
C THR A 262 -7.87 7.70 7.56
N GLY A 263 -8.76 6.87 8.09
CA GLY A 263 -9.73 7.25 9.10
C GLY A 263 -10.92 8.07 8.57
N PHE A 264 -12.05 7.97 9.29
CA PHE A 264 -13.32 8.53 8.84
C PHE A 264 -13.28 10.05 8.64
N THR A 265 -12.72 10.81 9.60
CA THR A 265 -12.69 12.29 9.53
C THR A 265 -11.90 12.78 8.32
N ALA A 266 -10.75 12.15 8.05
CA ALA A 266 -9.93 12.52 6.89
C ALA A 266 -10.60 12.11 5.58
N ALA A 267 -11.24 10.95 5.51
CA ALA A 267 -12.00 10.53 4.33
C ALA A 267 -13.18 11.46 4.04
N ALA A 268 -13.92 11.91 5.06
CA ALA A 268 -14.97 12.89 4.90
C ALA A 268 -14.42 14.22 4.35
N ARG A 269 -13.27 14.68 4.88
CA ARG A 269 -12.64 15.91 4.40
C ARG A 269 -12.11 15.79 2.96
N LEU A 270 -11.60 14.62 2.57
CA LEU A 270 -11.25 14.33 1.17
C LEU A 270 -12.52 14.41 0.28
N ALA A 271 -13.63 13.80 0.71
CA ALA A 271 -14.88 13.81 -0.04
C ALA A 271 -15.51 15.20 -0.21
N GLU A 272 -15.25 16.12 0.71
CA GLU A 272 -15.65 17.54 0.55
C GLU A 272 -14.77 18.29 -0.46
N ALA A 273 -13.52 17.89 -0.63
CA ALA A 273 -12.53 18.62 -1.42
C ALA A 273 -12.32 18.05 -2.83
N MET A 274 -12.63 16.77 -3.05
CA MET A 274 -12.37 16.02 -4.29
C MET A 274 -13.67 15.51 -4.91
N GLU A 275 -13.71 15.36 -6.23
CA GLU A 275 -14.95 15.00 -6.96
C GLU A 275 -15.36 13.53 -6.79
N SER A 276 -14.42 12.60 -6.68
CA SER A 276 -14.70 11.16 -6.65
C SER A 276 -13.93 10.50 -5.52
N VAL A 277 -14.57 10.40 -4.36
CA VAL A 277 -14.02 9.75 -3.17
C VAL A 277 -14.97 8.65 -2.72
N GLU A 278 -14.47 7.42 -2.65
CA GLU A 278 -15.21 6.25 -2.19
C GLU A 278 -14.34 5.43 -1.24
N TRP A 279 -14.85 5.08 -0.05
CA TRP A 279 -14.12 4.23 0.88
C TRP A 279 -13.96 2.83 0.31
N ALA A 280 -12.70 2.34 0.24
CA ALA A 280 -12.37 1.03 -0.29
C ALA A 280 -12.49 -0.08 0.79
N ALA A 281 -13.69 -0.30 1.32
CA ALA A 281 -13.98 -1.35 2.31
C ALA A 281 -13.69 -2.76 1.77
N SER A 282 -13.57 -3.75 2.67
CA SER A 282 -13.48 -5.18 2.29
C SER A 282 -14.57 -5.55 1.29
N GLY A 283 -14.18 -6.08 0.13
CA GLY A 283 -15.05 -6.43 -1.00
C GLY A 283 -15.25 -5.35 -2.06
N SER A 284 -14.70 -4.14 -1.88
CA SER A 284 -14.66 -3.10 -2.92
C SER A 284 -13.81 -3.55 -4.10
N ARG A 285 -14.22 -3.16 -5.32
CA ARG A 285 -13.50 -3.46 -6.57
C ARG A 285 -13.39 -2.22 -7.44
N VAL A 286 -12.27 -2.10 -8.14
CA VAL A 286 -12.04 -1.05 -9.15
C VAL A 286 -11.25 -1.61 -10.32
N GLU A 287 -11.69 -1.32 -11.53
CA GLU A 287 -10.90 -1.55 -12.75
C GLU A 287 -9.84 -0.44 -12.88
N LEU A 288 -8.63 -0.84 -13.32
CA LEU A 288 -7.48 0.04 -13.49
C LEU A 288 -6.99 0.04 -14.95
#